data_6610fdcb7aedcd12c85d7296bb864828
#
_entry.id   6610fdcb7aedcd12c85d7296bb864828
#
_cell.length_a   1.000
_cell.length_b   1.000
_cell.length_c   1.000
_cell.angle_alpha   90.00
_cell.angle_beta   90.00
_cell.angle_gamma   90.00
#
_symmetry.space_group_name_H-M   'P 1'
#
loop_
_entity.id
_entity.type
_entity.pdbx_description
1 polymer ?
#
loop_
_entity_poly.entity_id
_entity_poly.type
_entity_poly.pdbx_seq_one_letter_code
_entity_poly.pdbx_strand_id
1 'polypeptide(L)'
;MLMPVPDYLHAKQAFGVWSLPDRSTPFRARVEDRLDAYISFYQKAIEQNKWYGFWNYGDVMHAYDPVRHTWRYDIGGFAWDNTELASNMWLWYNFLRTGRADIWRMAEAMTRHTAEVDVYHIGPNAGLGSRHNVSHWGCGAKEARISQAAWNRFYYYLTTDDRCGDLMTEVKDADQKLYTLDPMRLAQPRSQYPCTAPARLRIGPDWLAYAGNWMTEWERTGNTAYRDKIIAGMKSIVALPNRIFTGPLALGYDPATGIITSECDPKLESTNHLMTIMGGFEVMNEMIRMVDYPEWNEAWLDLAARYKQKAWELRKNRFRISRFVGICSLSYP
;
A
#
# COMPACT_ATOMS: atom_id res chain seq x y z
N MET A 1 -21.00 -17.98 13.29
CA MET A 1 -19.65 -17.38 13.32
C MET A 1 -19.51 -16.65 14.65
N LEU A 2 -18.46 -16.93 15.42
CA LEU A 2 -18.16 -16.18 16.63
C LEU A 2 -17.46 -14.89 16.20
N MET A 3 -18.00 -13.76 16.60
CA MET A 3 -17.41 -12.45 16.32
C MET A 3 -16.52 -12.03 17.48
N PRO A 4 -15.29 -11.59 17.21
CA PRO A 4 -14.43 -11.10 18.27
C PRO A 4 -15.00 -9.80 18.87
N VAL A 5 -14.78 -9.61 20.17
CA VAL A 5 -15.18 -8.38 20.87
C VAL A 5 -14.12 -7.30 20.58
N PRO A 6 -14.49 -6.16 19.96
CA PRO A 6 -13.53 -5.09 19.60
C PRO A 6 -12.66 -4.62 20.77
N ASP A 7 -13.26 -4.37 21.94
CA ASP A 7 -12.53 -3.94 23.15
C ASP A 7 -11.45 -4.93 23.57
N TYR A 8 -11.72 -6.24 23.48
CA TYR A 8 -10.75 -7.26 23.82
C TYR A 8 -9.55 -7.26 22.87
N LEU A 9 -9.81 -7.22 21.55
CA LEU A 9 -8.74 -7.18 20.55
C LEU A 9 -7.90 -5.91 20.68
N HIS A 10 -8.56 -4.77 20.91
CA HIS A 10 -7.89 -3.49 21.13
C HIS A 10 -7.01 -3.51 22.37
N ALA A 11 -7.52 -4.03 23.51
CA ALA A 11 -6.75 -4.16 24.74
C ALA A 11 -5.54 -5.08 24.62
N LYS A 12 -5.61 -6.08 23.73
CA LYS A 12 -4.49 -6.99 23.40
C LYS A 12 -3.53 -6.44 22.37
N GLN A 13 -3.80 -5.26 21.80
CA GLN A 13 -3.01 -4.65 20.72
C GLN A 13 -2.82 -5.59 19.51
N ALA A 14 -3.82 -6.43 19.23
CA ALA A 14 -3.80 -7.30 18.07
C ALA A 14 -3.87 -6.49 16.77
N PHE A 15 -3.13 -6.90 15.77
CA PHE A 15 -3.12 -6.30 14.43
C PHE A 15 -2.62 -4.85 14.36
N GLY A 16 -1.63 -4.50 15.15
CA GLY A 16 -0.98 -3.20 15.06
C GLY A 16 -1.72 -2.07 15.79
N VAL A 17 -1.68 -0.87 15.23
CA VAL A 17 -2.18 0.35 15.88
C VAL A 17 -3.49 0.80 15.26
N TRP A 18 -4.54 0.70 16.02
CA TRP A 18 -5.88 1.15 15.62
C TRP A 18 -6.66 1.63 16.85
N SER A 19 -7.77 2.32 16.67
CA SER A 19 -8.59 2.87 17.75
C SER A 19 -10.01 2.33 17.69
N LEU A 20 -10.64 2.19 18.84
CA LEU A 20 -12.09 1.99 18.92
C LEU A 20 -12.84 3.20 18.33
N PRO A 21 -14.11 3.07 17.92
CA PRO A 21 -14.93 4.19 17.49
C PRO A 21 -14.97 5.28 18.55
N ASP A 22 -14.76 6.52 18.14
CA ASP A 22 -14.69 7.65 19.05
C ASP A 22 -15.51 8.84 18.51
N ARG A 23 -16.56 9.20 19.23
CA ARG A 23 -17.46 10.33 18.93
C ARG A 23 -17.39 11.43 19.98
N SER A 24 -16.33 11.45 20.80
CA SER A 24 -16.19 12.37 21.94
C SER A 24 -16.08 13.85 21.56
N THR A 25 -15.71 14.15 20.33
CA THR A 25 -15.66 15.53 19.81
C THR A 25 -16.39 15.64 18.47
N PRO A 26 -16.85 16.84 18.08
CA PRO A 26 -17.49 17.05 16.77
C PRO A 26 -16.60 16.65 15.58
N PHE A 27 -15.27 16.79 15.71
CA PHE A 27 -14.34 16.37 14.68
C PHE A 27 -14.29 14.84 14.57
N ARG A 28 -14.14 14.14 15.69
CA ARG A 28 -14.10 12.66 15.73
C ARG A 28 -15.41 12.05 15.26
N ALA A 29 -16.55 12.62 15.71
CA ALA A 29 -17.86 12.18 15.24
C ALA A 29 -17.97 12.28 13.70
N ARG A 30 -17.52 13.38 13.10
CA ARG A 30 -17.50 13.50 11.62
C ARG A 30 -16.58 12.47 10.92
N VAL A 31 -15.48 12.06 11.57
CA VAL A 31 -14.63 10.98 11.03
C VAL A 31 -15.39 9.66 11.02
N GLU A 32 -16.04 9.33 12.15
CA GLU A 32 -16.84 8.08 12.23
C GLU A 32 -18.01 8.09 11.23
N ASP A 33 -18.73 9.22 11.08
CA ASP A 33 -19.81 9.36 10.11
C ASP A 33 -19.32 9.14 8.67
N ARG A 34 -18.11 9.59 8.34
CA ARG A 34 -17.51 9.38 7.01
C ARG A 34 -17.11 7.92 6.79
N LEU A 35 -16.56 7.26 7.80
CA LEU A 35 -16.23 5.83 7.71
C LEU A 35 -17.50 5.01 7.46
N ASP A 36 -18.57 5.28 8.19
CA ASP A 36 -19.88 4.63 7.97
C ASP A 36 -20.44 4.94 6.58
N ALA A 37 -20.32 6.17 6.10
CA ALA A 37 -20.76 6.58 4.77
C ALA A 37 -19.98 5.86 3.65
N TYR A 38 -18.67 5.68 3.79
CA TYR A 38 -17.86 4.95 2.81
C TYR A 38 -18.20 3.46 2.77
N ILE A 39 -18.40 2.82 3.92
CA ILE A 39 -18.89 1.43 3.97
C ILE A 39 -20.21 1.30 3.22
N SER A 40 -21.17 2.18 3.55
CA SER A 40 -22.47 2.19 2.89
C SER A 40 -22.39 2.45 1.39
N PHE A 41 -21.45 3.30 0.96
CA PHE A 41 -21.21 3.58 -0.45
C PHE A 41 -20.73 2.34 -1.19
N TYR A 42 -19.74 1.63 -0.67
CA TYR A 42 -19.24 0.39 -1.28
C TYR A 42 -20.31 -0.69 -1.34
N GLN A 43 -21.06 -0.90 -0.24
CA GLN A 43 -22.17 -1.86 -0.21
C GLN A 43 -23.22 -1.56 -1.29
N LYS A 44 -23.64 -0.31 -1.38
CA LYS A 44 -24.62 0.12 -2.39
C LYS A 44 -24.08 -0.02 -3.81
N ALA A 45 -22.82 0.31 -4.04
CA ALA A 45 -22.17 0.19 -5.35
C ALA A 45 -22.09 -1.28 -5.79
N ILE A 46 -21.70 -2.19 -4.91
CA ILE A 46 -21.66 -3.63 -5.17
C ILE A 46 -23.07 -4.15 -5.53
N GLU A 47 -24.09 -3.80 -4.72
CA GLU A 47 -25.47 -4.22 -4.95
C GLU A 47 -26.05 -3.63 -6.24
N GLN A 48 -25.83 -2.36 -6.49
CA GLN A 48 -26.33 -1.67 -7.67
C GLN A 48 -25.75 -2.23 -8.97
N ASN A 49 -24.44 -2.53 -8.96
CA ASN A 49 -23.71 -2.96 -10.16
C ASN A 49 -23.58 -4.48 -10.26
N LYS A 50 -24.06 -5.23 -9.24
CA LYS A 50 -23.99 -6.70 -9.21
C LYS A 50 -22.58 -7.25 -9.42
N TRP A 51 -21.61 -6.71 -8.70
CA TRP A 51 -20.22 -7.18 -8.76
C TRP A 51 -20.05 -8.52 -8.02
N TYR A 52 -20.67 -9.57 -8.57
CA TYR A 52 -20.65 -10.93 -8.03
C TYR A 52 -20.10 -11.97 -9.01
N GLY A 53 -19.53 -11.49 -10.12
CA GLY A 53 -18.91 -12.36 -11.11
C GLY A 53 -17.52 -12.85 -10.67
N PHE A 54 -17.03 -13.87 -11.35
CA PHE A 54 -15.72 -14.48 -11.06
C PHE A 54 -14.58 -13.44 -11.01
N TRP A 55 -14.63 -12.42 -11.88
CA TRP A 55 -13.56 -11.44 -12.03
C TRP A 55 -13.72 -10.19 -11.16
N ASN A 56 -14.89 -9.96 -10.58
CA ASN A 56 -15.16 -8.71 -9.88
C ASN A 56 -15.70 -8.90 -8.45
N TYR A 57 -15.94 -10.13 -8.02
CA TYR A 57 -16.37 -10.38 -6.65
C TYR A 57 -15.25 -10.06 -5.66
N GLY A 58 -15.52 -9.12 -4.78
CA GLY A 58 -14.54 -8.63 -3.80
C GLY A 58 -13.76 -7.40 -4.26
N ASP A 59 -13.92 -6.95 -5.51
CA ASP A 59 -13.35 -5.69 -5.99
C ASP A 59 -14.42 -4.59 -6.08
N VAL A 60 -14.00 -3.34 -6.17
CA VAL A 60 -14.88 -2.18 -6.30
C VAL A 60 -14.33 -1.22 -7.35
N MET A 61 -15.21 -0.52 -8.05
CA MET A 61 -14.80 0.56 -8.94
C MET A 61 -14.67 1.88 -8.19
N HIS A 62 -13.59 2.61 -8.44
CA HIS A 62 -13.35 3.89 -7.81
C HIS A 62 -13.51 5.08 -8.77
N ALA A 63 -13.60 4.84 -10.07
CA ALA A 63 -13.74 5.90 -11.06
C ALA A 63 -15.19 6.02 -11.56
N TYR A 64 -15.92 7.01 -11.06
CA TYR A 64 -17.27 7.36 -11.50
C TYR A 64 -17.24 8.63 -12.36
N ASP A 65 -17.95 8.61 -13.50
CA ASP A 65 -18.12 9.78 -14.35
C ASP A 65 -19.47 10.45 -14.03
N PRO A 66 -19.47 11.59 -13.34
CA PRO A 66 -20.70 12.27 -12.95
C PRO A 66 -21.43 12.92 -14.12
N VAL A 67 -20.76 13.14 -15.25
CA VAL A 67 -21.37 13.73 -16.45
C VAL A 67 -22.14 12.67 -17.24
N ARG A 68 -21.53 11.48 -17.40
CA ARG A 68 -22.16 10.35 -18.08
C ARG A 68 -23.04 9.50 -17.15
N HIS A 69 -23.03 9.77 -15.87
CA HIS A 69 -23.71 8.97 -14.83
C HIS A 69 -23.38 7.48 -14.89
N THR A 70 -22.11 7.15 -15.07
CA THR A 70 -21.64 5.77 -15.19
C THR A 70 -20.28 5.57 -14.56
N TRP A 71 -20.00 4.34 -14.16
CA TRP A 71 -18.65 3.94 -13.79
C TRP A 71 -17.75 3.86 -15.03
N ARG A 72 -16.52 4.31 -14.89
CA ARG A 72 -15.61 4.47 -16.01
C ARG A 72 -14.89 3.16 -16.33
N TYR A 73 -15.60 2.21 -16.90
CA TYR A 73 -15.03 0.96 -17.41
C TYR A 73 -14.04 1.16 -18.55
N ASP A 74 -14.08 2.29 -19.22
CA ASP A 74 -13.25 2.67 -20.34
C ASP A 74 -11.91 3.30 -19.94
N ILE A 75 -11.69 3.53 -18.67
CA ILE A 75 -10.46 4.11 -18.15
C ILE A 75 -9.43 2.99 -17.89
N GLY A 76 -8.61 2.67 -18.86
CA GLY A 76 -7.54 1.70 -18.67
C GLY A 76 -6.62 2.06 -17.50
N GLY A 77 -6.36 1.10 -16.61
CA GLY A 77 -5.40 1.22 -15.52
C GLY A 77 -5.93 1.84 -14.22
N PHE A 78 -7.19 2.26 -14.16
CA PHE A 78 -7.75 2.92 -12.96
C PHE A 78 -9.22 2.60 -12.69
N ALA A 79 -9.77 1.55 -13.29
CA ALA A 79 -11.19 1.27 -13.15
C ALA A 79 -11.50 0.58 -11.82
N TRP A 80 -10.76 -0.42 -11.46
CA TRP A 80 -10.94 -1.21 -10.25
C TRP A 80 -10.00 -0.77 -9.14
N ASP A 81 -10.46 -0.84 -7.91
CA ASP A 81 -9.73 -0.33 -6.75
C ASP A 81 -8.64 -1.32 -6.28
N ASN A 82 -9.00 -2.56 -6.15
CA ASN A 82 -8.23 -3.63 -5.51
C ASN A 82 -7.47 -3.17 -4.24
N THR A 83 -6.43 -3.87 -3.81
CA THR A 83 -5.68 -3.50 -2.60
C THR A 83 -4.54 -2.52 -2.84
N GLU A 84 -4.35 -1.98 -4.04
CA GLU A 84 -3.34 -0.95 -4.29
C GLU A 84 -3.50 0.25 -3.35
N LEU A 85 -4.75 0.62 -3.04
CA LEU A 85 -5.10 1.71 -2.13
C LEU A 85 -5.32 1.25 -0.69
N ALA A 86 -4.85 0.08 -0.32
CA ALA A 86 -5.00 -0.53 0.99
C ALA A 86 -6.49 -0.71 1.44
N SER A 87 -7.38 -0.94 0.48
CA SER A 87 -8.83 -0.99 0.73
C SER A 87 -9.23 -2.17 1.61
N ASN A 88 -8.61 -3.34 1.45
CA ASN A 88 -8.90 -4.47 2.34
C ASN A 88 -8.40 -4.22 3.76
N MET A 89 -7.23 -3.60 3.96
CA MET A 89 -6.75 -3.22 5.28
C MET A 89 -7.71 -2.24 5.96
N TRP A 90 -8.20 -1.24 5.24
CA TRP A 90 -9.20 -0.30 5.74
C TRP A 90 -10.49 -1.02 6.17
N LEU A 91 -10.96 -2.00 5.41
CA LEU A 91 -12.11 -2.83 5.76
C LEU A 91 -11.83 -3.67 7.03
N TRP A 92 -10.63 -4.26 7.15
CA TRP A 92 -10.25 -5.02 8.35
C TRP A 92 -10.20 -4.15 9.59
N TYR A 93 -9.62 -2.95 9.51
CA TYR A 93 -9.65 -2.04 10.67
C TYR A 93 -11.07 -1.62 11.04
N ASN A 94 -11.94 -1.37 10.07
CA ASN A 94 -13.35 -1.09 10.39
C ASN A 94 -14.06 -2.30 11.02
N PHE A 95 -13.75 -3.51 10.58
CA PHE A 95 -14.26 -4.72 11.22
C PHE A 95 -13.75 -4.85 12.67
N LEU A 96 -12.44 -4.73 12.90
CA LEU A 96 -11.85 -4.84 14.24
C LEU A 96 -12.45 -3.81 15.22
N ARG A 97 -12.71 -2.60 14.73
CA ARG A 97 -13.26 -1.50 15.53
C ARG A 97 -14.72 -1.68 15.89
N THR A 98 -15.50 -2.34 15.04
CA THR A 98 -16.97 -2.36 15.14
C THR A 98 -17.57 -3.74 15.38
N GLY A 99 -16.86 -4.81 15.07
CA GLY A 99 -17.37 -6.19 15.13
C GLY A 99 -18.48 -6.50 14.09
N ARG A 100 -18.65 -5.66 13.07
CA ARG A 100 -19.76 -5.76 12.09
C ARG A 100 -19.53 -6.89 11.09
N ALA A 101 -20.49 -7.83 11.02
CA ALA A 101 -20.42 -8.99 10.13
C ALA A 101 -20.52 -8.63 8.63
N ASP A 102 -21.22 -7.54 8.29
CA ASP A 102 -21.31 -7.05 6.92
C ASP A 102 -19.96 -6.51 6.41
N ILE A 103 -19.20 -5.85 7.27
CA ILE A 103 -17.83 -5.39 6.96
C ILE A 103 -16.88 -6.58 6.84
N TRP A 104 -17.01 -7.59 7.71
CA TRP A 104 -16.24 -8.84 7.60
C TRP A 104 -16.35 -9.44 6.20
N ARG A 105 -17.59 -9.60 5.70
CA ARG A 105 -17.83 -10.22 4.38
C ARG A 105 -17.17 -9.43 3.25
N MET A 106 -17.17 -8.11 3.32
CA MET A 106 -16.51 -7.26 2.34
C MET A 106 -14.98 -7.42 2.42
N ALA A 107 -14.42 -7.40 3.64
CA ALA A 107 -12.99 -7.54 3.88
C ALA A 107 -12.48 -8.91 3.41
N GLU A 108 -13.19 -9.98 3.73
CA GLU A 108 -12.90 -11.34 3.27
C GLU A 108 -12.92 -11.43 1.74
N ALA A 109 -14.00 -10.96 1.11
CA ALA A 109 -14.15 -11.00 -0.34
C ALA A 109 -13.02 -10.23 -1.04
N MET A 110 -12.71 -9.02 -0.60
CA MET A 110 -11.64 -8.20 -1.19
C MET A 110 -10.27 -8.81 -0.96
N THR A 111 -9.99 -9.35 0.22
CA THR A 111 -8.71 -10.00 0.51
C THR A 111 -8.50 -11.21 -0.39
N ARG A 112 -9.49 -12.06 -0.53
CA ARG A 112 -9.43 -13.24 -1.41
C ARG A 112 -9.33 -12.83 -2.87
N HIS A 113 -10.13 -11.86 -3.32
CA HIS A 113 -10.05 -11.36 -4.69
C HIS A 113 -8.63 -10.90 -5.01
N THR A 114 -8.07 -9.99 -4.22
CA THR A 114 -6.75 -9.44 -4.50
C THR A 114 -5.66 -10.50 -4.44
N ALA A 115 -5.67 -11.33 -3.40
CA ALA A 115 -4.63 -12.34 -3.21
C ALA A 115 -4.68 -13.46 -4.28
N GLU A 116 -5.87 -13.83 -4.75
CA GLU A 116 -6.05 -14.95 -5.68
C GLU A 116 -6.22 -14.51 -7.13
N VAL A 117 -6.78 -13.32 -7.41
CA VAL A 117 -7.08 -12.86 -8.78
C VAL A 117 -6.09 -11.83 -9.28
N ASP A 118 -5.71 -10.85 -8.46
CA ASP A 118 -4.86 -9.74 -8.89
C ASP A 118 -3.36 -10.02 -8.79
N VAL A 119 -2.97 -11.14 -8.19
CA VAL A 119 -1.57 -11.56 -8.04
C VAL A 119 -1.19 -12.60 -9.11
N TYR A 120 0.00 -12.47 -9.65
CA TYR A 120 0.58 -13.48 -10.51
C TYR A 120 1.19 -14.60 -9.66
N HIS A 121 0.64 -15.82 -9.78
CA HIS A 121 1.11 -16.99 -9.04
C HIS A 121 2.22 -17.76 -9.75
N ILE A 122 2.32 -17.61 -11.06
CA ILE A 122 3.29 -18.33 -11.90
C ILE A 122 3.96 -17.38 -12.89
N GLY A 123 5.07 -17.83 -13.45
CA GLY A 123 5.81 -17.11 -14.49
C GLY A 123 6.72 -15.99 -13.95
N PRO A 124 7.23 -15.12 -14.85
CA PRO A 124 8.27 -14.14 -14.49
C PRO A 124 7.81 -13.09 -13.49
N ASN A 125 6.51 -12.85 -13.39
CA ASN A 125 5.93 -11.85 -12.50
C ASN A 125 5.36 -12.45 -11.20
N ALA A 126 5.57 -13.74 -10.92
CA ALA A 126 5.04 -14.36 -9.71
C ALA A 126 5.39 -13.58 -8.44
N GLY A 127 4.41 -13.39 -7.56
CA GLY A 127 4.53 -12.58 -6.34
C GLY A 127 4.28 -11.08 -6.52
N LEU A 128 4.05 -10.61 -7.75
CA LEU A 128 3.66 -9.23 -8.03
C LEU A 128 2.18 -9.17 -8.41
N GLY A 129 1.53 -8.05 -8.07
CA GLY A 129 0.14 -7.84 -8.43
C GLY A 129 -0.03 -7.10 -9.75
N SER A 130 -1.13 -7.37 -10.43
CA SER A 130 -1.60 -6.57 -11.55
C SER A 130 -2.38 -5.38 -11.00
N ARG A 131 -1.86 -4.19 -11.25
CA ARG A 131 -2.58 -2.97 -10.93
C ARG A 131 -3.97 -2.98 -11.59
N HIS A 132 -4.94 -2.37 -10.94
CA HIS A 132 -6.31 -2.30 -11.41
C HIS A 132 -6.41 -1.79 -12.85
N ASN A 133 -7.28 -2.42 -13.63
CA ASN A 133 -7.56 -2.12 -15.02
C ASN A 133 -8.97 -2.66 -15.34
N VAL A 134 -9.50 -2.26 -16.48
CA VAL A 134 -10.78 -2.82 -17.00
C VAL A 134 -10.71 -4.33 -17.27
N SER A 135 -9.54 -4.88 -17.46
CA SER A 135 -9.28 -6.30 -17.73
C SER A 135 -8.45 -6.99 -16.65
N HIS A 136 -8.43 -6.50 -15.44
CA HIS A 136 -7.61 -6.96 -14.30
C HIS A 136 -6.12 -7.12 -14.62
N TRP A 137 -5.73 -7.95 -15.58
CA TRP A 137 -4.32 -8.22 -15.92
C TRP A 137 -3.76 -7.41 -17.08
N GLY A 138 -4.55 -6.54 -17.69
CA GLY A 138 -4.14 -5.73 -18.85
C GLY A 138 -3.14 -4.62 -18.55
N CYS A 139 -2.97 -4.23 -17.29
CA CYS A 139 -2.04 -3.17 -16.91
C CYS A 139 -0.58 -3.61 -17.07
N GLY A 140 0.24 -2.77 -17.68
CA GLY A 140 1.70 -2.97 -17.79
C GLY A 140 2.45 -2.89 -16.47
N ALA A 141 1.86 -2.32 -15.41
CA ALA A 141 2.44 -2.29 -14.08
C ALA A 141 2.38 -3.68 -13.43
N LYS A 142 3.47 -4.05 -12.78
CA LYS A 142 3.62 -5.27 -12.00
C LYS A 142 4.20 -4.83 -10.66
N GLU A 143 3.36 -4.77 -9.64
CA GLU A 143 3.64 -3.97 -8.45
C GLU A 143 3.47 -4.79 -7.18
N ALA A 144 4.44 -4.71 -6.26
CA ALA A 144 4.35 -5.37 -4.96
C ALA A 144 3.25 -4.77 -4.07
N ARG A 145 2.94 -3.49 -4.24
CA ARG A 145 1.92 -2.79 -3.44
C ARG A 145 0.50 -3.33 -3.61
N ILE A 146 0.25 -4.15 -4.62
CA ILE A 146 -1.04 -4.82 -4.83
C ILE A 146 -1.09 -6.15 -4.06
N SER A 147 0.03 -6.85 -3.96
CA SER A 147 0.15 -8.17 -3.35
C SER A 147 0.71 -8.14 -1.93
N GLN A 148 0.23 -7.26 -1.08
CA GLN A 148 0.82 -7.07 0.24
C GLN A 148 0.33 -8.09 1.27
N ALA A 149 1.23 -8.93 1.77
CA ALA A 149 0.96 -9.85 2.88
C ALA A 149 0.47 -9.13 4.14
N ALA A 150 0.97 -7.91 4.39
CA ALA A 150 0.55 -7.09 5.53
C ALA A 150 -0.97 -6.80 5.55
N TRP A 151 -1.63 -6.78 4.40
CA TRP A 151 -3.08 -6.61 4.32
C TRP A 151 -3.85 -7.92 4.41
N ASN A 152 -3.26 -9.03 3.96
CA ASN A 152 -3.88 -10.34 3.94
C ASN A 152 -3.78 -11.05 5.29
N ARG A 153 -2.81 -10.69 6.14
CA ARG A 153 -2.58 -11.32 7.46
C ARG A 153 -3.78 -11.24 8.40
N PHE A 154 -4.64 -10.20 8.29
CA PHE A 154 -5.85 -10.09 9.10
C PHE A 154 -6.76 -11.30 8.88
N TYR A 155 -7.02 -11.64 7.61
CA TYR A 155 -7.84 -12.79 7.26
C TYR A 155 -7.19 -14.09 7.72
N TYR A 156 -5.90 -14.25 7.47
CA TYR A 156 -5.15 -15.44 7.89
C TYR A 156 -5.22 -15.67 9.41
N TYR A 157 -4.91 -14.67 10.22
CA TYR A 157 -4.92 -14.83 11.69
C TYR A 157 -6.32 -14.97 12.29
N LEU A 158 -7.35 -14.43 11.64
CA LEU A 158 -8.72 -14.53 12.12
C LEU A 158 -9.40 -15.84 11.70
N THR A 159 -8.94 -16.50 10.65
CA THR A 159 -9.58 -17.71 10.09
C THR A 159 -8.71 -18.93 10.09
N THR A 160 -7.39 -18.79 10.18
CA THR A 160 -6.40 -19.85 9.92
C THR A 160 -6.55 -20.47 8.52
N ASP A 161 -6.92 -19.67 7.53
CA ASP A 161 -7.05 -20.10 6.14
C ASP A 161 -5.66 -20.40 5.53
N ASP A 162 -5.37 -21.67 5.33
CA ASP A 162 -4.07 -22.13 4.84
C ASP A 162 -3.74 -21.56 3.46
N ARG A 163 -4.75 -21.44 2.58
CA ARG A 163 -4.55 -20.83 1.25
C ARG A 163 -4.08 -19.39 1.35
N CYS A 164 -4.68 -18.61 2.25
CA CYS A 164 -4.21 -17.25 2.52
C CYS A 164 -2.76 -17.24 3.00
N GLY A 165 -2.40 -18.19 3.87
CA GLY A 165 -1.03 -18.37 4.35
C GLY A 165 -0.04 -18.65 3.22
N ASP A 166 -0.40 -19.52 2.27
CA ASP A 166 0.41 -19.84 1.09
C ASP A 166 0.63 -18.59 0.21
N LEU A 167 -0.45 -17.83 -0.05
CA LEU A 167 -0.40 -16.61 -0.85
C LEU A 167 0.47 -15.52 -0.21
N MET A 168 0.46 -15.40 1.12
CA MET A 168 1.38 -14.52 1.82
C MET A 168 2.84 -14.97 1.69
N THR A 169 3.08 -16.27 1.64
CA THR A 169 4.41 -16.84 1.41
C THR A 169 4.92 -16.58 -0.02
N GLU A 170 4.05 -16.60 -1.02
CA GLU A 170 4.41 -16.32 -2.41
C GLU A 170 5.02 -14.92 -2.61
N VAL A 171 4.60 -13.93 -1.82
CA VAL A 171 4.99 -12.52 -2.01
C VAL A 171 6.19 -12.08 -1.16
N LYS A 172 6.65 -12.90 -0.22
CA LYS A 172 7.73 -12.53 0.72
C LYS A 172 9.05 -12.15 0.05
N ASP A 173 9.36 -12.80 -1.07
CA ASP A 173 10.60 -12.59 -1.83
C ASP A 173 10.36 -11.85 -3.16
N ALA A 174 9.23 -11.14 -3.29
CA ALA A 174 8.87 -10.45 -4.52
C ALA A 174 9.86 -9.32 -4.90
N ASP A 175 10.64 -8.81 -3.95
CA ASP A 175 11.71 -7.86 -4.22
C ASP A 175 12.83 -8.43 -5.11
N GLN A 176 13.01 -9.75 -5.15
CA GLN A 176 13.96 -10.40 -6.05
C GLN A 176 13.59 -10.20 -7.53
N LYS A 177 12.31 -9.93 -7.84
CA LYS A 177 11.87 -9.59 -9.19
C LYS A 177 12.48 -8.28 -9.71
N LEU A 178 12.92 -7.40 -8.82
CA LEU A 178 13.54 -6.13 -9.19
C LEU A 178 14.87 -6.28 -9.95
N TYR A 179 15.52 -7.43 -9.90
CA TYR A 179 16.68 -7.72 -10.75
C TYR A 179 16.33 -7.70 -12.25
N THR A 180 15.10 -8.05 -12.61
CA THR A 180 14.66 -8.16 -14.00
C THR A 180 13.54 -7.21 -14.37
N LEU A 181 12.81 -6.69 -13.38
CA LEU A 181 11.64 -5.83 -13.58
C LEU A 181 11.80 -4.52 -12.80
N ASP A 182 12.24 -3.48 -13.50
CA ASP A 182 12.35 -2.15 -12.92
C ASP A 182 10.96 -1.50 -12.74
N PRO A 183 10.56 -1.12 -11.51
CA PRO A 183 9.24 -0.53 -11.26
C PRO A 183 9.09 0.84 -11.95
N MET A 184 10.19 1.51 -12.28
CA MET A 184 10.18 2.80 -12.93
C MET A 184 10.46 2.76 -14.44
N ARG A 185 10.50 1.56 -15.04
CA ARG A 185 10.85 1.36 -16.46
C ARG A 185 10.07 2.23 -17.45
N LEU A 186 8.80 2.52 -17.14
CA LEU A 186 7.93 3.31 -18.02
C LEU A 186 8.07 4.83 -17.80
N ALA A 187 8.33 5.25 -16.56
CA ALA A 187 8.36 6.64 -16.17
C ALA A 187 9.79 7.22 -16.12
N GLN A 188 10.76 6.38 -15.79
CA GLN A 188 12.16 6.76 -15.61
C GLN A 188 13.08 5.68 -16.19
N PRO A 189 13.12 5.51 -17.53
CA PRO A 189 13.94 4.47 -18.15
C PRO A 189 15.43 4.64 -17.79
N ARG A 190 16.15 3.55 -17.57
CA ARG A 190 17.58 3.57 -17.17
C ARG A 190 18.49 4.27 -18.18
N SER A 191 18.08 4.36 -19.43
CA SER A 191 18.80 5.14 -20.47
C SER A 191 18.86 6.64 -20.17
N GLN A 192 17.88 7.18 -19.46
CA GLN A 192 17.81 8.59 -19.06
C GLN A 192 18.17 8.80 -17.57
N TYR A 193 17.96 7.76 -16.76
CA TYR A 193 18.19 7.78 -15.32
C TYR A 193 19.10 6.59 -14.97
N PRO A 194 20.40 6.68 -15.27
CA PRO A 194 21.33 5.59 -15.06
C PRO A 194 21.49 5.29 -13.56
N CYS A 195 21.69 4.02 -13.24
CA CYS A 195 21.90 3.54 -11.90
C CYS A 195 22.83 2.33 -11.96
N THR A 196 23.85 2.30 -11.12
CA THR A 196 24.83 1.20 -11.04
C THR A 196 24.36 0.08 -10.13
N ALA A 197 23.42 0.36 -9.23
CA ALA A 197 22.84 -0.66 -8.35
C ALA A 197 22.14 -1.78 -9.14
N PRO A 198 22.09 -3.01 -8.61
CA PRO A 198 21.46 -4.15 -9.27
C PRO A 198 19.99 -3.90 -9.63
N ALA A 199 19.26 -3.20 -8.77
CA ALA A 199 17.87 -2.87 -8.93
C ALA A 199 17.59 -1.40 -8.57
N ARG A 200 16.33 -0.98 -8.76
CA ARG A 200 15.84 0.34 -8.30
C ARG A 200 14.48 0.16 -7.63
N LEU A 201 14.19 1.06 -6.68
CA LEU A 201 12.87 1.16 -6.05
C LEU A 201 12.59 2.59 -5.57
N ARG A 202 11.33 2.86 -5.24
CA ARG A 202 10.91 4.07 -4.51
C ARG A 202 10.62 3.71 -3.06
N ILE A 203 10.85 4.64 -2.13
CA ILE A 203 10.61 4.38 -0.71
C ILE A 203 9.11 4.08 -0.48
N GLY A 204 8.21 4.97 -0.91
CA GLY A 204 6.80 4.90 -0.58
C GLY A 204 6.06 3.71 -1.21
N PRO A 205 5.94 3.64 -2.54
CA PRO A 205 5.10 2.62 -3.17
C PRO A 205 5.76 1.24 -3.30
N ASP A 206 7.08 1.15 -3.21
CA ASP A 206 7.80 -0.10 -3.44
C ASP A 206 8.41 -0.64 -2.14
N TRP A 207 9.37 0.05 -1.53
CA TRP A 207 10.07 -0.46 -0.35
C TRP A 207 9.11 -0.74 0.82
N LEU A 208 8.13 0.15 1.08
CA LEU A 208 7.17 -0.07 2.17
C LEU A 208 6.26 -1.28 1.91
N ALA A 209 5.94 -1.59 0.65
CA ALA A 209 5.21 -2.80 0.31
C ALA A 209 6.03 -4.06 0.60
N TYR A 210 7.30 -4.08 0.17
CA TYR A 210 8.21 -5.18 0.49
C TYR A 210 8.45 -5.29 2.00
N ALA A 211 8.65 -4.17 2.69
CA ALA A 211 8.83 -4.17 4.13
C ALA A 211 7.61 -4.73 4.87
N GLY A 212 6.40 -4.43 4.40
CA GLY A 212 5.17 -5.06 4.91
C GLY A 212 5.13 -6.57 4.70
N ASN A 213 5.61 -7.07 3.55
CA ASN A 213 5.72 -8.51 3.29
C ASN A 213 6.78 -9.16 4.20
N TRP A 214 7.95 -8.53 4.36
CA TRP A 214 9.02 -9.05 5.23
C TRP A 214 8.62 -9.02 6.71
N MET A 215 7.95 -7.95 7.15
CA MET A 215 7.42 -7.84 8.51
C MET A 215 6.46 -8.99 8.82
N THR A 216 5.56 -9.28 7.90
CA THR A 216 4.58 -10.36 8.04
C THR A 216 5.26 -11.73 8.06
N GLU A 217 6.24 -11.97 7.21
CA GLU A 217 6.98 -13.24 7.20
C GLU A 217 7.81 -13.42 8.46
N TRP A 218 8.48 -12.36 8.92
CA TRP A 218 9.20 -12.40 10.20
C TRP A 218 8.26 -12.66 11.37
N GLU A 219 7.10 -11.99 11.44
CA GLU A 219 6.08 -12.21 12.46
C GLU A 219 5.60 -13.66 12.49
N ARG A 220 5.35 -14.25 11.31
CA ARG A 220 4.82 -15.61 11.18
C ARG A 220 5.82 -16.70 11.49
N THR A 221 7.06 -16.53 11.11
CA THR A 221 8.05 -17.61 11.09
C THR A 221 9.22 -17.41 12.05
N GLY A 222 9.41 -16.18 12.55
CA GLY A 222 10.59 -15.82 13.33
C GLY A 222 11.87 -15.69 12.49
N ASN A 223 11.80 -15.77 11.14
CA ASN A 223 12.97 -15.70 10.28
C ASN A 223 13.58 -14.30 10.28
N THR A 224 14.71 -14.16 10.97
CA THR A 224 15.40 -12.89 11.17
C THR A 224 16.01 -12.31 9.90
N ALA A 225 16.17 -13.08 8.84
CA ALA A 225 16.68 -12.57 7.56
C ALA A 225 15.76 -11.45 7.01
N TYR A 226 14.46 -11.57 7.18
CA TYR A 226 13.49 -10.55 6.76
C TYR A 226 13.54 -9.30 7.64
N ARG A 227 13.70 -9.47 8.97
CA ARG A 227 13.99 -8.36 9.89
C ARG A 227 15.23 -7.60 9.46
N ASP A 228 16.30 -8.33 9.13
CA ASP A 228 17.59 -7.72 8.79
C ASP A 228 17.50 -6.92 7.48
N LYS A 229 16.70 -7.35 6.50
CA LYS A 229 16.35 -6.55 5.31
C LYS A 229 15.60 -5.26 5.67
N ILE A 230 14.64 -5.32 6.58
CA ILE A 230 13.93 -4.13 7.07
C ILE A 230 14.92 -3.16 7.70
N ILE A 231 15.79 -3.63 8.59
CA ILE A 231 16.80 -2.81 9.27
C ILE A 231 17.79 -2.20 8.28
N ALA A 232 18.24 -2.96 7.28
CA ALA A 232 19.12 -2.46 6.23
C ALA A 232 18.48 -1.30 5.45
N GLY A 233 17.21 -1.44 5.07
CA GLY A 233 16.46 -0.38 4.41
C GLY A 233 16.22 0.84 5.30
N MET A 234 15.85 0.64 6.57
CA MET A 234 15.70 1.75 7.53
C MET A 234 16.97 2.56 7.67
N LYS A 235 18.11 1.89 7.89
CA LYS A 235 19.43 2.54 7.99
C LYS A 235 19.79 3.31 6.73
N SER A 236 19.55 2.71 5.58
CA SER A 236 19.81 3.36 4.29
C SER A 236 18.96 4.61 4.11
N ILE A 237 17.65 4.54 4.41
CA ILE A 237 16.73 5.67 4.27
C ILE A 237 17.10 6.82 5.22
N VAL A 238 17.41 6.50 6.47
CA VAL A 238 17.83 7.51 7.46
C VAL A 238 19.12 8.22 7.06
N ALA A 239 20.03 7.52 6.38
CA ALA A 239 21.29 8.09 5.88
C ALA A 239 21.11 8.98 4.61
N LEU A 240 19.95 8.94 3.94
CA LEU A 240 19.70 9.82 2.80
C LEU A 240 19.58 11.29 3.22
N PRO A 241 19.96 12.26 2.35
CA PRO A 241 19.91 13.68 2.69
C PRO A 241 18.55 14.18 3.18
N ASN A 242 17.49 13.67 2.61
CA ASN A 242 16.12 14.04 2.94
C ASN A 242 15.36 12.91 3.66
N ARG A 243 16.07 11.89 4.11
CA ARG A 243 15.48 10.73 4.81
C ARG A 243 14.26 10.19 4.06
N ILE A 244 13.12 10.02 4.74
CA ILE A 244 11.85 9.55 4.15
C ILE A 244 11.28 10.53 3.12
N PHE A 245 11.63 11.81 3.18
CA PHE A 245 11.25 12.82 2.17
C PHE A 245 12.12 12.79 0.90
N THR A 246 12.98 11.80 0.73
CA THR A 246 13.82 11.68 -0.46
C THR A 246 12.97 11.44 -1.69
N GLY A 247 13.24 12.22 -2.68
CA GLY A 247 12.68 12.50 -3.98
C GLY A 247 11.69 11.57 -4.68
N PRO A 248 11.11 12.05 -5.78
CA PRO A 248 10.13 11.29 -6.56
C PRO A 248 10.79 10.21 -7.44
N LEU A 249 12.13 10.20 -7.53
CA LEU A 249 12.85 9.28 -8.39
C LEU A 249 13.16 7.97 -7.67
N ALA A 250 13.41 6.94 -8.45
CA ALA A 250 13.87 5.67 -7.94
C ALA A 250 15.30 5.78 -7.41
N LEU A 251 15.53 5.12 -6.29
CA LEU A 251 16.82 4.96 -5.65
C LEU A 251 17.44 3.63 -6.08
N GLY A 252 18.78 3.51 -5.99
CA GLY A 252 19.45 2.24 -6.13
C GLY A 252 19.03 1.27 -5.02
N TYR A 253 18.95 0.00 -5.35
CA TYR A 253 18.54 -1.06 -4.42
C TYR A 253 19.28 -2.36 -4.71
N ASP A 254 19.68 -3.04 -3.66
CA ASP A 254 20.20 -4.40 -3.75
C ASP A 254 19.24 -5.40 -3.09
N PRO A 255 18.52 -6.21 -3.87
CA PRO A 255 17.60 -7.22 -3.35
C PRO A 255 18.27 -8.28 -2.46
N ALA A 256 19.55 -8.54 -2.61
CA ALA A 256 20.25 -9.52 -1.78
C ALA A 256 20.44 -9.04 -0.34
N THR A 257 20.70 -7.75 -0.15
CA THR A 257 21.05 -7.16 1.15
C THR A 257 19.97 -6.28 1.75
N GLY A 258 19.03 -5.79 0.94
CA GLY A 258 18.05 -4.80 1.34
C GLY A 258 18.58 -3.36 1.41
N ILE A 259 19.83 -3.12 0.99
CA ILE A 259 20.47 -1.81 1.04
C ILE A 259 19.93 -0.90 -0.07
N ILE A 260 19.64 0.35 0.29
CA ILE A 260 19.22 1.41 -0.62
C ILE A 260 20.37 2.40 -0.78
N THR A 261 20.63 2.84 -2.00
CA THR A 261 21.68 3.83 -2.31
C THR A 261 21.11 5.09 -2.95
N SER A 262 21.82 6.20 -2.83
CA SER A 262 21.40 7.47 -3.41
C SER A 262 21.92 7.71 -4.83
N GLU A 263 22.51 6.72 -5.48
CA GLU A 263 23.11 6.86 -6.81
C GLU A 263 22.14 7.38 -7.87
N CYS A 264 20.87 7.05 -7.71
CA CYS A 264 19.79 7.45 -8.62
C CYS A 264 18.92 8.60 -8.05
N ASP A 265 19.33 9.19 -6.93
CA ASP A 265 18.58 10.26 -6.26
C ASP A 265 19.00 11.62 -6.82
N PRO A 266 18.05 12.43 -7.31
CA PRO A 266 18.31 13.78 -7.79
C PRO A 266 18.51 14.81 -6.67
N LYS A 267 18.59 14.43 -5.41
CA LYS A 267 18.65 15.32 -4.22
C LYS A 267 17.40 16.19 -4.02
N LEU A 268 16.29 15.84 -4.68
CA LEU A 268 15.03 16.56 -4.52
C LEU A 268 14.27 16.02 -3.32
N GLU A 269 13.74 16.93 -2.53
CA GLU A 269 12.81 16.60 -1.47
C GLU A 269 11.40 16.38 -2.07
N SER A 270 10.70 15.35 -1.61
CA SER A 270 9.35 15.05 -2.05
C SER A 270 8.55 14.39 -0.94
N THR A 271 7.27 14.72 -0.87
CA THR A 271 6.31 13.85 -0.19
C THR A 271 5.79 12.83 -1.20
N ASN A 272 6.12 11.59 -1.01
CA ASN A 272 5.53 10.55 -1.85
C ASN A 272 4.09 10.30 -1.39
N HIS A 273 3.13 10.94 -2.06
CA HIS A 273 1.71 10.81 -1.74
C HIS A 273 1.23 9.35 -1.81
N LEU A 274 1.78 8.55 -2.72
CA LEU A 274 1.46 7.14 -2.85
C LEU A 274 1.77 6.35 -1.58
N MET A 275 2.79 6.76 -0.81
CA MET A 275 3.09 6.15 0.48
C MET A 275 1.89 6.22 1.45
N THR A 276 1.18 7.34 1.47
CA THR A 276 0.04 7.55 2.35
C THR A 276 -1.15 6.70 1.94
N ILE A 277 -1.52 6.75 0.65
CA ILE A 277 -2.73 6.08 0.16
C ILE A 277 -2.57 4.57 -0.03
N MET A 278 -1.35 4.06 0.00
CA MET A 278 -1.04 2.63 -0.14
C MET A 278 -0.67 1.95 1.18
N GLY A 279 -1.08 2.53 2.31
CA GLY A 279 -0.89 1.92 3.63
C GLY A 279 0.53 1.98 4.20
N GLY A 280 1.40 2.79 3.61
CA GLY A 280 2.78 2.90 4.09
C GLY A 280 2.92 3.50 5.48
N PHE A 281 2.00 4.38 5.88
CA PHE A 281 1.99 4.93 7.25
C PHE A 281 1.72 3.85 8.29
N GLU A 282 0.83 2.93 8.00
CA GLU A 282 0.47 1.83 8.88
C GLU A 282 1.64 0.87 9.05
N VAL A 283 2.31 0.51 7.95
CA VAL A 283 3.51 -0.33 8.00
C VAL A 283 4.63 0.34 8.80
N MET A 284 4.92 1.62 8.56
CA MET A 284 5.93 2.35 9.32
C MET A 284 5.61 2.43 10.81
N ASN A 285 4.34 2.63 11.15
CA ASN A 285 3.91 2.72 12.54
C ASN A 285 4.03 1.38 13.29
N GLU A 286 3.87 0.26 12.60
CA GLU A 286 4.12 -1.06 13.18
C GLU A 286 5.62 -1.34 13.34
N MET A 287 6.43 -0.98 12.34
CA MET A 287 7.88 -1.16 12.39
C MET A 287 8.53 -0.50 13.61
N ILE A 288 8.03 0.67 14.06
CA ILE A 288 8.52 1.35 15.26
C ILE A 288 8.43 0.46 16.50
N ARG A 289 7.41 -0.40 16.56
CA ARG A 289 7.17 -1.30 17.68
C ARG A 289 7.93 -2.61 17.57
N MET A 290 8.25 -3.03 16.36
CA MET A 290 8.92 -4.30 16.08
C MET A 290 10.45 -4.17 16.02
N VAL A 291 10.95 -2.97 15.68
CA VAL A 291 12.39 -2.71 15.52
C VAL A 291 12.79 -1.54 16.39
N ASP A 292 13.67 -1.79 17.33
CA ASP A 292 14.28 -0.74 18.16
C ASP A 292 15.38 -0.01 17.37
N TYR A 293 14.99 1.07 16.70
CA TYR A 293 15.88 1.93 15.92
C TYR A 293 15.47 3.40 16.07
N PRO A 294 16.04 4.13 17.06
CA PRO A 294 15.64 5.48 17.42
C PRO A 294 15.67 6.48 16.26
N GLU A 295 16.68 6.43 15.40
CA GLU A 295 16.81 7.35 14.26
C GLU A 295 15.69 7.16 13.22
N TRP A 296 15.17 5.93 13.07
CA TRP A 296 13.99 5.68 12.27
C TRP A 296 12.74 6.28 12.92
N ASN A 297 12.62 6.15 14.24
CA ASN A 297 11.49 6.71 14.98
C ASN A 297 11.45 8.24 14.84
N GLU A 298 12.61 8.89 14.92
CA GLU A 298 12.73 10.33 14.67
C GLU A 298 12.32 10.70 13.23
N ALA A 299 12.77 9.95 12.24
CA ALA A 299 12.42 10.19 10.84
C ALA A 299 10.91 10.01 10.59
N TRP A 300 10.29 9.03 11.23
CA TRP A 300 8.85 8.80 11.18
C TRP A 300 8.06 9.93 11.85
N LEU A 301 8.45 10.35 13.04
CA LEU A 301 7.81 11.47 13.75
C LEU A 301 7.92 12.77 12.96
N ASP A 302 9.06 13.03 12.35
CA ASP A 302 9.27 14.18 11.48
C ASP A 302 8.35 14.12 10.24
N LEU A 303 8.23 12.95 9.60
CA LEU A 303 7.28 12.75 8.51
C LEU A 303 5.85 13.02 8.97
N ALA A 304 5.41 12.43 10.07
CA ALA A 304 4.05 12.58 10.58
C ALA A 304 3.72 14.04 10.90
N ALA A 305 4.65 14.77 11.50
CA ALA A 305 4.47 16.18 11.87
C ALA A 305 4.45 17.11 10.65
N ARG A 306 5.31 16.87 9.65
CA ARG A 306 5.52 17.80 8.54
C ARG A 306 4.83 17.39 7.23
N TYR A 307 4.23 16.22 7.16
CA TYR A 307 3.67 15.71 5.89
C TYR A 307 2.73 16.69 5.20
N LYS A 308 1.77 17.24 5.92
CA LYS A 308 0.79 18.18 5.37
C LYS A 308 1.45 19.48 4.90
N GLN A 309 2.37 20.02 5.69
CA GLN A 309 3.11 21.24 5.36
C GLN A 309 3.98 21.02 4.13
N LYS A 310 4.75 19.93 4.09
CA LYS A 310 5.60 19.59 2.94
C LYS A 310 4.80 19.32 1.68
N ALA A 311 3.69 18.61 1.76
CA ALA A 311 2.81 18.42 0.62
C ALA A 311 2.30 19.74 0.04
N TRP A 312 2.00 20.71 0.88
CA TRP A 312 1.58 22.05 0.46
C TRP A 312 2.70 22.87 -0.18
N GLU A 313 3.88 22.90 0.44
CA GLU A 313 5.06 23.59 -0.07
C GLU A 313 5.50 23.04 -1.44
N LEU A 314 5.53 21.73 -1.58
CA LEU A 314 5.90 21.06 -2.82
C LEU A 314 4.87 21.26 -3.94
N ARG A 315 3.58 21.37 -3.62
CA ARG A 315 2.56 21.78 -4.61
C ARG A 315 2.83 23.18 -5.15
N LYS A 316 3.15 24.14 -4.30
CA LYS A 316 3.52 25.51 -4.74
C LYS A 316 4.73 25.50 -5.67
N ASN A 317 5.73 24.68 -5.39
CA ASN A 317 6.92 24.57 -6.20
C ASN A 317 6.68 23.83 -7.53
N ARG A 318 5.79 22.84 -7.59
CA ARG A 318 5.39 22.18 -8.86
C ARG A 318 4.79 23.15 -9.86
N PHE A 319 4.00 24.13 -9.45
CA PHE A 319 3.52 25.19 -10.36
C PHE A 319 4.64 26.05 -10.95
N ARG A 320 5.81 26.10 -10.32
CA ARG A 320 7.02 26.75 -10.88
C ARG A 320 7.81 25.83 -11.82
N ILE A 321 7.81 24.52 -11.58
CA ILE A 321 8.59 23.53 -12.35
C ILE A 321 7.82 23.03 -13.57
N SER A 322 6.48 23.04 -13.57
CA SER A 322 5.67 22.58 -14.71
C SER A 322 5.80 23.44 -15.99
N ARG A 323 6.49 24.58 -15.91
CA ARG A 323 6.92 25.33 -17.11
C ARG A 323 8.14 24.71 -17.82
N PHE A 324 8.80 23.70 -17.23
CA PHE A 324 10.02 23.11 -17.78
C PHE A 324 9.92 21.62 -18.13
N VAL A 325 8.88 20.90 -17.72
CA VAL A 325 8.71 19.47 -18.04
C VAL A 325 7.25 19.25 -18.40
N GLY A 326 6.98 18.97 -19.66
CA GLY A 326 5.66 18.59 -20.16
C GLY A 326 5.26 17.21 -19.61
N ILE A 327 4.75 17.18 -18.40
CA ILE A 327 4.14 15.99 -17.80
C ILE A 327 2.65 16.26 -17.63
N CYS A 328 1.84 15.38 -18.22
CA CYS A 328 0.39 15.36 -18.14
C CYS A 328 -0.13 15.75 -16.76
N SER A 329 -0.77 16.90 -16.70
CA SER A 329 -1.54 17.32 -15.53
C SER A 329 -2.86 16.55 -15.51
N LEU A 330 -2.99 15.60 -14.59
CA LEU A 330 -4.31 15.18 -14.12
C LEU A 330 -4.80 16.23 -13.13
N SER A 331 -5.55 17.18 -13.63
CA SER A 331 -6.36 18.08 -12.82
C SER A 331 -7.57 17.30 -12.31
N TYR A 332 -7.67 17.12 -10.99
CA TYR A 332 -8.93 16.85 -10.34
C TYR A 332 -9.53 18.17 -9.86
N PRO A 333 -10.86 18.35 -10.04
CA PRO A 333 -11.59 19.48 -9.47
C PRO A 333 -11.66 19.43 -7.94
#